data_4c3ded5f8bacc015c188154ab6c3ff43
#
_entry.id   4c3ded5f8bacc015c188154ab6c3ff43
#
_cell.length_a   1.000
_cell.length_b   1.000
_cell.length_c   1.000
_cell.angle_alpha   90.00
_cell.angle_beta   90.00
_cell.angle_gamma   90.00
#
_symmetry.space_group_name_H-M   'P 1'
#
loop_
_entity.id
_entity.type
_entity.pdbx_description
1 polymer ?
#
loop_
_entity_poly.entity_id
_entity_poly.type
_entity_poly.pdbx_seq_one_letter_code
_entity_poly.pdbx_strand_id
1 'polypeptide(L)'
;MLSKYTDHMRHPTKRDAFRRLSAIDIATVIDVGVAEQTESLIAAYPNALHLLIESDPQWHDTYAQTYAGIRHVIHQIAADETQRIDCLTFDGPALLKIDVDGGEMAVLIGSIGILDRVAVLVIEVTSDSLFAIVQFTKAHRFRLFDVVELCYCGNQLHQCDLIFVAESFRHLVFTPWSLESYQHFE
;
A
#
# COMPACT_ATOMS: atom_id res chain seq x y z
N MET A 1 27.05 18.61 12.63
CA MET A 1 27.25 18.95 11.19
C MET A 1 26.29 18.17 10.30
N LEU A 2 25.02 17.98 10.73
CA LEU A 2 23.97 17.20 10.04
C LEU A 2 22.82 18.06 9.47
N SER A 3 22.93 19.40 9.54
CA SER A 3 21.80 20.31 9.25
C SER A 3 21.73 20.80 7.80
N LYS A 4 22.56 20.35 6.89
CA LYS A 4 22.61 20.88 5.51
C LYS A 4 21.98 20.00 4.43
N TYR A 5 21.54 18.78 4.76
CA TYR A 5 20.96 17.84 3.78
C TYR A 5 19.44 17.66 3.87
N THR A 6 18.78 18.27 4.84
CA THR A 6 17.35 18.03 5.11
C THR A 6 16.39 19.03 4.46
N ASP A 7 16.87 20.09 3.81
CA ASP A 7 15.99 21.21 3.45
C ASP A 7 15.46 21.22 2.00
N HIS A 8 15.85 20.28 1.12
CA HIS A 8 15.43 20.35 -0.28
C HIS A 8 15.08 19.01 -0.97
N MET A 9 15.13 17.88 -0.28
CA MET A 9 14.68 16.62 -0.90
C MET A 9 13.20 16.37 -0.58
N ARG A 10 12.34 16.67 -1.54
CA ARG A 10 10.94 16.29 -1.47
C ARG A 10 10.84 14.77 -1.74
N HIS A 11 10.79 13.99 -0.68
CA HIS A 11 10.58 12.55 -0.80
C HIS A 11 9.20 12.26 -1.39
N PRO A 12 9.08 11.31 -2.32
CA PRO A 12 7.79 10.89 -2.85
C PRO A 12 6.91 10.34 -1.73
N THR A 13 5.61 10.70 -1.76
CA THR A 13 4.63 10.31 -0.75
C THR A 13 3.58 9.35 -1.32
N LYS A 14 2.92 8.58 -0.45
CA LYS A 14 1.74 7.77 -0.83
C LYS A 14 0.68 8.62 -1.54
N ARG A 15 0.42 9.84 -1.04
CA ARG A 15 -0.54 10.78 -1.65
C ARG A 15 -0.20 11.12 -3.09
N ASP A 16 1.07 11.39 -3.39
CA ASP A 16 1.53 11.71 -4.75
C ASP A 16 1.44 10.49 -5.67
N ALA A 17 1.75 9.31 -5.15
CA ALA A 17 1.61 8.07 -5.90
C ALA A 17 0.14 7.75 -6.22
N PHE A 18 -0.77 7.84 -5.26
CA PHE A 18 -2.20 7.58 -5.47
C PHE A 18 -2.82 8.54 -6.50
N ARG A 19 -2.38 9.82 -6.51
CA ARG A 19 -2.82 10.77 -7.54
C ARG A 19 -2.44 10.31 -8.95
N ARG A 20 -1.24 9.73 -9.12
CA ARG A 20 -0.77 9.17 -10.41
C ARG A 20 -1.46 7.86 -10.79
N LEU A 21 -2.07 7.17 -9.82
CA LEU A 21 -2.85 5.94 -10.01
C LEU A 21 -4.34 6.19 -10.24
N SER A 22 -4.79 7.45 -10.30
CA SER A 22 -6.21 7.83 -10.41
C SER A 22 -6.94 7.32 -11.66
N ALA A 23 -6.20 6.83 -12.66
CA ALA A 23 -6.79 6.16 -13.83
C ALA A 23 -7.30 4.74 -13.54
N ILE A 24 -6.93 4.16 -12.37
CA ILE A 24 -7.44 2.87 -11.91
C ILE A 24 -8.63 3.14 -10.99
N ASP A 25 -9.82 2.73 -11.39
CA ASP A 25 -11.04 2.87 -10.59
C ASP A 25 -11.08 1.80 -9.49
N ILE A 26 -10.66 2.17 -8.28
CA ILE A 26 -10.60 1.29 -7.11
C ILE A 26 -11.98 1.24 -6.45
N ALA A 27 -12.62 0.08 -6.49
CA ALA A 27 -13.92 -0.17 -5.86
C ALA A 27 -13.79 -0.50 -4.36
N THR A 28 -12.70 -1.17 -3.96
CA THR A 28 -12.45 -1.58 -2.57
C THR A 28 -11.02 -1.28 -2.16
N VAL A 29 -10.85 -0.73 -0.96
CA VAL A 29 -9.56 -0.61 -0.26
C VAL A 29 -9.53 -1.65 0.85
N ILE A 30 -8.54 -2.54 0.83
CA ILE A 30 -8.28 -3.51 1.90
C ILE A 30 -7.04 -3.00 2.62
N ASP A 31 -7.20 -2.55 3.86
CA ASP A 31 -6.14 -1.96 4.67
C ASP A 31 -5.81 -2.91 5.82
N VAL A 32 -4.64 -3.53 5.78
CA VAL A 32 -4.16 -4.49 6.79
C VAL A 32 -3.09 -3.82 7.63
N GLY A 33 -3.33 -3.80 8.95
CA GLY A 33 -2.55 -3.02 9.90
C GLY A 33 -2.92 -1.54 9.81
N VAL A 34 -4.20 -1.25 10.13
CA VAL A 34 -4.73 0.13 10.02
C VAL A 34 -4.16 1.02 11.10
N ALA A 35 -3.96 0.47 12.32
CA ALA A 35 -3.51 1.20 13.51
C ALA A 35 -4.26 2.53 13.70
N GLU A 36 -3.54 3.64 13.86
CA GLU A 36 -4.14 4.92 14.18
C GLU A 36 -4.89 5.55 13.01
N GLN A 37 -4.38 5.43 11.77
CA GLN A 37 -4.99 6.10 10.61
C GLN A 37 -4.38 5.71 9.26
N THR A 38 -5.20 5.85 8.21
CA THR A 38 -4.74 5.80 6.82
C THR A 38 -5.35 6.95 6.01
N GLU A 39 -5.13 8.20 6.45
CA GLU A 39 -5.71 9.40 5.81
C GLU A 39 -5.46 9.48 4.31
N SER A 40 -4.29 9.04 3.85
CA SER A 40 -3.95 9.06 2.42
C SER A 40 -4.86 8.17 1.58
N LEU A 41 -5.31 7.02 2.11
CA LEU A 41 -6.25 6.11 1.44
C LEU A 41 -7.66 6.69 1.45
N ILE A 42 -8.12 7.23 2.59
CA ILE A 42 -9.43 7.89 2.69
C ILE A 42 -9.51 9.06 1.69
N ALA A 43 -8.47 9.88 1.65
CA ALA A 43 -8.43 11.05 0.77
C ALA A 43 -8.37 10.68 -0.72
N ALA A 44 -7.69 9.57 -1.07
CA ALA A 44 -7.55 9.12 -2.45
C ALA A 44 -8.79 8.37 -2.96
N TYR A 45 -9.46 7.59 -2.08
CA TYR A 45 -10.54 6.68 -2.45
C TYR A 45 -11.79 6.85 -1.57
N PRO A 46 -12.36 8.07 -1.45
CA PRO A 46 -13.46 8.35 -0.52
C PRO A 46 -14.76 7.63 -0.87
N ASN A 47 -14.91 7.17 -2.11
CA ASN A 47 -16.10 6.46 -2.59
C ASN A 47 -15.96 4.93 -2.58
N ALA A 48 -14.77 4.40 -2.33
CA ALA A 48 -14.52 2.97 -2.23
C ALA A 48 -15.14 2.39 -0.95
N LEU A 49 -15.33 1.07 -0.92
CA LEU A 49 -15.54 0.34 0.32
C LEU A 49 -14.20 0.12 1.01
N HIS A 50 -14.04 0.51 2.27
CA HIS A 50 -12.84 0.24 3.05
C HIS A 50 -13.04 -0.97 3.95
N LEU A 51 -12.24 -2.04 3.74
CA LEU A 51 -12.14 -3.19 4.64
C LEU A 51 -10.94 -2.98 5.54
N LEU A 52 -11.20 -2.74 6.82
CA LEU A 52 -10.20 -2.41 7.84
C LEU A 52 -9.85 -3.68 8.59
N ILE A 53 -8.62 -4.16 8.42
CA ILE A 53 -8.13 -5.38 9.07
C ILE A 53 -7.17 -4.96 10.18
N GLU A 54 -7.65 -5.07 11.43
CA GLU A 54 -6.89 -4.65 12.61
C GLU A 54 -7.13 -5.60 13.78
N SER A 55 -6.06 -6.15 14.32
CA SER A 55 -6.12 -7.12 15.41
C SER A 55 -6.38 -6.48 16.77
N ASP A 56 -5.87 -5.25 16.98
CA ASP A 56 -5.98 -4.56 18.25
C ASP A 56 -7.28 -3.76 18.34
N PRO A 57 -8.23 -4.17 19.22
CA PRO A 57 -9.51 -3.50 19.34
C PRO A 57 -9.42 -2.07 19.88
N GLN A 58 -8.29 -1.65 20.47
CA GLN A 58 -8.14 -0.28 20.98
C GLN A 58 -8.32 0.78 19.88
N TRP A 59 -8.01 0.44 18.63
CA TRP A 59 -8.13 1.34 17.49
C TRP A 59 -9.55 1.45 16.93
N HIS A 60 -10.43 0.48 17.20
CA HIS A 60 -11.77 0.42 16.60
C HIS A 60 -12.63 1.64 16.94
N ASP A 61 -12.49 2.19 18.16
CA ASP A 61 -13.25 3.36 18.58
C ASP A 61 -12.86 4.63 17.80
N THR A 62 -11.61 4.72 17.35
CA THR A 62 -11.13 5.87 16.56
C THR A 62 -11.68 5.83 15.14
N TYR A 63 -11.95 4.64 14.59
CA TYR A 63 -12.44 4.49 13.20
C TYR A 63 -13.82 5.10 13.00
N ALA A 64 -14.69 5.09 14.02
CA ALA A 64 -15.99 5.75 13.95
C ALA A 64 -15.89 7.25 13.61
N GLN A 65 -14.81 7.90 14.03
CA GLN A 65 -14.53 9.31 13.75
C GLN A 65 -13.77 9.47 12.44
N THR A 66 -12.67 8.73 12.26
CA THR A 66 -11.78 8.81 11.11
C THR A 66 -12.48 8.43 9.79
N TYR A 67 -13.35 7.42 9.83
CA TYR A 67 -14.12 6.96 8.68
C TYR A 67 -15.56 7.50 8.66
N ALA A 68 -15.83 8.60 9.36
CA ALA A 68 -17.16 9.23 9.34
C ALA A 68 -17.54 9.62 7.90
N GLY A 69 -18.64 9.05 7.41
CA GLY A 69 -19.11 9.26 6.03
C GLY A 69 -18.44 8.38 4.97
N ILE A 70 -17.46 7.57 5.33
CA ILE A 70 -16.80 6.59 4.44
C ILE A 70 -17.43 5.21 4.66
N ARG A 71 -17.75 4.50 3.58
CA ARG A 71 -18.24 3.11 3.68
C ARG A 71 -17.11 2.21 4.15
N HIS A 72 -17.26 1.59 5.32
CA HIS A 72 -16.22 0.71 5.85
C HIS A 72 -16.78 -0.48 6.62
N VAL A 73 -15.97 -1.53 6.75
CA VAL A 73 -16.22 -2.71 7.58
C VAL A 73 -14.94 -3.02 8.34
N ILE A 74 -15.04 -3.27 9.64
CA ILE A 74 -13.92 -3.61 10.50
C ILE A 74 -13.87 -5.13 10.67
N HIS A 75 -12.71 -5.72 10.44
CA HIS A 75 -12.41 -7.13 10.72
C HIS A 75 -11.32 -7.20 11.79
N GLN A 76 -11.67 -7.70 12.97
CA GLN A 76 -10.70 -7.92 14.05
C GLN A 76 -9.94 -9.23 13.80
N ILE A 77 -8.91 -9.16 12.96
CA ILE A 77 -8.11 -10.30 12.53
C ILE A 77 -6.63 -9.91 12.60
N ALA A 78 -5.80 -10.79 13.21
CA ALA A 78 -4.35 -10.76 13.02
C ALA A 78 -4.04 -11.51 11.71
N ALA A 79 -4.07 -10.78 10.58
CA ALA A 79 -3.93 -11.39 9.26
C ALA A 79 -2.52 -11.98 9.06
N ASP A 80 -2.45 -13.25 8.66
CA ASP A 80 -1.22 -13.99 8.34
C ASP A 80 -1.53 -15.16 7.37
N GLU A 81 -0.60 -16.13 7.25
CA GLU A 81 -0.82 -17.33 6.44
C GLU A 81 -1.87 -18.29 7.02
N THR A 82 -2.24 -18.16 8.30
CA THR A 82 -3.24 -18.99 9.00
C THR A 82 -4.58 -18.30 9.13
N GLN A 83 -4.58 -17.03 9.50
CA GLN A 83 -5.75 -16.15 9.50
C GLN A 83 -5.82 -15.37 8.18
N ARG A 84 -6.18 -16.09 7.12
CA ARG A 84 -6.11 -15.63 5.75
C ARG A 84 -7.22 -14.61 5.45
N ILE A 85 -6.87 -13.59 4.66
CA ILE A 85 -7.82 -12.60 4.17
C ILE A 85 -8.38 -12.94 2.78
N ASP A 86 -7.96 -14.02 2.16
CA ASP A 86 -8.45 -14.48 0.86
C ASP A 86 -9.90 -14.98 0.87
N CYS A 87 -10.49 -15.16 2.05
CA CYS A 87 -11.92 -15.44 2.20
C CYS A 87 -12.81 -14.18 2.18
N LEU A 88 -12.24 -12.99 2.15
CA LEU A 88 -13.00 -11.74 2.13
C LEU A 88 -13.78 -11.59 0.82
N THR A 89 -15.03 -11.18 0.96
CA THR A 89 -15.89 -10.85 -0.18
C THR A 89 -15.88 -9.34 -0.38
N PHE A 90 -15.53 -8.90 -1.59
CA PHE A 90 -15.48 -7.48 -1.95
C PHE A 90 -15.67 -7.28 -3.46
N ASP A 91 -15.96 -6.07 -3.87
CA ASP A 91 -15.99 -5.69 -5.27
C ASP A 91 -14.59 -5.25 -5.72
N GLY A 92 -14.17 -5.72 -6.89
CA GLY A 92 -12.88 -5.33 -7.49
C GLY A 92 -13.07 -4.32 -8.61
N PRO A 93 -12.00 -3.64 -9.03
CA PRO A 93 -10.59 -3.78 -8.61
C PRO A 93 -10.33 -3.27 -7.19
N ALA A 94 -9.43 -3.94 -6.48
CA ALA A 94 -9.07 -3.55 -5.12
C ALA A 94 -7.66 -2.95 -5.03
N LEU A 95 -7.47 -2.10 -4.03
CA LEU A 95 -6.16 -1.75 -3.50
C LEU A 95 -5.97 -2.53 -2.20
N LEU A 96 -4.83 -3.23 -2.05
CA LEU A 96 -4.43 -3.90 -0.83
C LEU A 96 -3.22 -3.18 -0.24
N LYS A 97 -3.36 -2.61 0.97
CA LYS A 97 -2.25 -2.10 1.79
C LYS A 97 -1.90 -3.12 2.85
N ILE A 98 -0.62 -3.35 3.09
CA ILE A 98 -0.08 -4.24 4.13
C ILE A 98 1.00 -3.48 4.89
N ASP A 99 0.80 -3.33 6.20
CA ASP A 99 1.66 -2.57 7.09
C ASP A 99 1.43 -3.12 8.52
N VAL A 100 2.17 -4.17 8.88
CA VAL A 100 1.94 -5.00 10.08
C VAL A 100 3.22 -5.28 10.87
N ASP A 101 4.18 -4.37 10.82
CA ASP A 101 5.41 -4.40 11.61
C ASP A 101 6.20 -5.72 11.53
N GLY A 102 6.49 -6.18 10.30
CA GLY A 102 7.36 -7.36 10.03
C GLY A 102 6.61 -8.64 9.66
N GLY A 103 5.26 -8.62 9.61
CA GLY A 103 4.42 -9.73 9.17
C GLY A 103 4.00 -9.69 7.70
N GLU A 104 4.49 -8.76 6.88
CA GLU A 104 3.98 -8.44 5.54
C GLU A 104 4.02 -9.64 4.60
N MET A 105 5.08 -10.45 4.66
CA MET A 105 5.18 -11.66 3.84
C MET A 105 4.11 -12.69 4.21
N ALA A 106 3.83 -12.88 5.50
CA ALA A 106 2.80 -13.80 5.97
C ALA A 106 1.40 -13.36 5.50
N VAL A 107 1.12 -12.05 5.59
CA VAL A 107 -0.13 -11.47 5.06
C VAL A 107 -0.23 -11.66 3.55
N LEU A 108 0.85 -11.43 2.79
CA LEU A 108 0.88 -11.67 1.33
C LEU A 108 0.56 -13.12 0.98
N ILE A 109 1.14 -14.09 1.70
CA ILE A 109 0.84 -15.51 1.53
C ILE A 109 -0.65 -15.78 1.84
N GLY A 110 -1.17 -15.20 2.93
CA GLY A 110 -2.58 -15.29 3.30
C GLY A 110 -3.55 -14.59 2.34
N SER A 111 -3.02 -13.79 1.39
CA SER A 111 -3.81 -13.03 0.41
C SER A 111 -3.83 -13.66 -0.99
N ILE A 112 -3.12 -14.76 -1.23
CA ILE A 112 -2.91 -15.32 -2.58
C ILE A 112 -4.23 -15.51 -3.35
N GLY A 113 -5.28 -15.96 -2.67
CA GLY A 113 -6.58 -16.23 -3.28
C GLY A 113 -7.34 -14.98 -3.77
N ILE A 114 -6.90 -13.77 -3.40
CA ILE A 114 -7.54 -12.52 -3.86
C ILE A 114 -6.65 -11.68 -4.77
N LEU A 115 -5.37 -12.03 -4.98
CA LEU A 115 -4.42 -11.22 -5.73
C LEU A 115 -4.82 -10.97 -7.18
N ASP A 116 -5.59 -11.84 -7.80
CA ASP A 116 -6.12 -11.67 -9.16
C ASP A 116 -7.14 -10.53 -9.28
N ARG A 117 -7.73 -10.10 -8.15
CA ARG A 117 -8.69 -8.99 -8.04
C ARG A 117 -8.05 -7.71 -7.49
N VAL A 118 -6.78 -7.77 -7.10
CA VAL A 118 -6.02 -6.62 -6.62
C VAL A 118 -5.34 -5.91 -7.78
N ALA A 119 -5.66 -4.64 -7.96
CA ALA A 119 -5.05 -3.78 -8.99
C ALA A 119 -3.77 -3.11 -8.49
N VAL A 120 -3.75 -2.73 -7.20
CA VAL A 120 -2.65 -2.00 -6.56
C VAL A 120 -2.30 -2.67 -5.24
N LEU A 121 -1.00 -2.93 -5.03
CA LEU A 121 -0.44 -3.32 -3.73
C LEU A 121 0.38 -2.17 -3.16
N VAL A 122 0.21 -1.89 -1.87
CA VAL A 122 1.04 -0.98 -1.09
C VAL A 122 1.58 -1.76 0.09
N ILE A 123 2.89 -1.90 0.19
CA ILE A 123 3.49 -2.77 1.21
C ILE A 123 4.62 -2.00 1.89
N GLU A 124 4.54 -1.87 3.22
CA GLU A 124 5.67 -1.42 4.00
C GLU A 124 6.76 -2.51 4.00
N VAL A 125 7.98 -2.12 3.77
CA VAL A 125 9.13 -3.02 3.77
C VAL A 125 10.29 -2.43 4.56
N THR A 126 11.01 -3.29 5.24
CA THR A 126 12.34 -2.96 5.78
C THR A 126 13.44 -3.34 4.78
N SER A 127 14.67 -2.89 5.04
CA SER A 127 15.83 -3.30 4.26
C SER A 127 15.98 -4.83 4.16
N ASP A 128 15.52 -5.58 5.17
CA ASP A 128 15.65 -7.03 5.24
C ASP A 128 14.55 -7.76 4.45
N SER A 129 13.31 -7.23 4.44
CA SER A 129 12.17 -7.85 3.76
C SER A 129 12.04 -7.46 2.28
N LEU A 130 12.63 -6.35 1.86
CA LEU A 130 12.44 -5.73 0.54
C LEU A 130 12.60 -6.72 -0.62
N PHE A 131 13.72 -7.45 -0.67
CA PHE A 131 13.98 -8.35 -1.81
C PHE A 131 13.01 -9.52 -1.89
N ALA A 132 12.62 -10.08 -0.76
CA ALA A 132 11.65 -11.18 -0.70
C ALA A 132 10.26 -10.71 -1.19
N ILE A 133 9.82 -9.54 -0.75
CA ILE A 133 8.56 -8.92 -1.17
C ILE A 133 8.56 -8.65 -2.69
N VAL A 134 9.64 -8.07 -3.23
CA VAL A 134 9.77 -7.80 -4.68
C VAL A 134 9.75 -9.10 -5.49
N GLN A 135 10.41 -10.16 -5.02
CA GLN A 135 10.38 -11.46 -5.70
C GLN A 135 8.96 -12.07 -5.70
N PHE A 136 8.29 -12.03 -4.54
CA PHE A 136 6.92 -12.54 -4.41
C PHE A 136 5.95 -11.80 -5.33
N THR A 137 5.93 -10.47 -5.26
CA THR A 137 5.02 -9.65 -6.06
C THR A 137 5.24 -9.82 -7.56
N LYS A 138 6.51 -9.93 -8.00
CA LYS A 138 6.86 -10.23 -9.39
C LYS A 138 6.33 -11.61 -9.83
N ALA A 139 6.44 -12.64 -8.99
CA ALA A 139 5.93 -13.97 -9.28
C ALA A 139 4.39 -13.97 -9.44
N HIS A 140 3.70 -13.08 -8.74
CA HIS A 140 2.24 -12.89 -8.82
C HIS A 140 1.81 -11.80 -9.82
N ARG A 141 2.68 -11.47 -10.79
CA ARG A 141 2.39 -10.56 -11.91
C ARG A 141 2.12 -9.11 -11.51
N PHE A 142 2.77 -8.63 -10.46
CA PHE A 142 2.80 -7.22 -10.10
C PHE A 142 4.10 -6.58 -10.56
N ARG A 143 4.00 -5.31 -10.93
CA ARG A 143 5.13 -4.48 -11.34
C ARG A 143 5.31 -3.33 -10.36
N LEU A 144 6.54 -3.10 -9.91
CA LEU A 144 6.87 -1.95 -9.08
C LEU A 144 6.53 -0.66 -9.84
N PHE A 145 5.71 0.18 -9.21
CA PHE A 145 5.29 1.47 -9.71
C PHE A 145 6.11 2.59 -9.06
N ASP A 146 6.26 2.54 -7.72
CA ASP A 146 6.99 3.58 -6.98
C ASP A 146 7.54 3.06 -5.66
N VAL A 147 8.48 3.84 -5.08
CA VAL A 147 9.04 3.68 -3.73
C VAL A 147 8.82 4.99 -3.00
N VAL A 148 8.06 4.98 -1.92
CA VAL A 148 7.61 6.19 -1.22
C VAL A 148 7.83 6.08 0.28
N GLU A 149 7.59 7.17 1.03
CA GLU A 149 7.67 7.20 2.50
C GLU A 149 9.01 6.68 3.03
N LEU A 150 10.11 7.16 2.45
CA LEU A 150 11.47 6.71 2.84
C LEU A 150 11.78 7.09 4.28
N CYS A 151 12.06 6.12 5.12
CA CYS A 151 12.46 6.30 6.51
C CYS A 151 13.92 5.86 6.71
N TYR A 152 14.74 6.73 7.28
CA TYR A 152 16.16 6.49 7.52
C TYR A 152 16.46 6.35 9.01
N CYS A 153 17.26 5.35 9.35
CA CYS A 153 17.90 5.22 10.65
C CYS A 153 19.39 5.57 10.52
N GLY A 154 19.80 6.71 11.02
CA GLY A 154 21.13 7.26 10.78
C GLY A 154 21.36 7.55 9.30
N ASN A 155 22.32 6.86 8.68
CA ASN A 155 22.70 7.05 7.27
C ASN A 155 22.20 5.93 6.33
N GLN A 156 21.36 5.03 6.82
CA GLN A 156 20.85 3.91 6.01
C GLN A 156 19.34 3.93 5.93
N LEU A 157 18.81 3.51 4.79
CA LEU A 157 17.39 3.27 4.64
C LEU A 157 16.97 2.17 5.61
N HIS A 158 15.98 2.45 6.44
CA HIS A 158 15.41 1.51 7.40
C HIS A 158 14.16 0.85 6.82
N GLN A 159 13.20 1.65 6.39
CA GLN A 159 11.95 1.20 5.80
C GLN A 159 11.44 2.14 4.72
N CYS A 160 10.55 1.66 3.90
CA CYS A 160 9.81 2.44 2.91
C CYS A 160 8.54 1.68 2.50
N ASP A 161 7.63 2.37 1.80
CA ASP A 161 6.51 1.71 1.14
C ASP A 161 6.82 1.43 -0.32
N LEU A 162 6.58 0.19 -0.75
CA LEU A 162 6.61 -0.22 -2.15
C LEU A 162 5.19 -0.22 -2.71
N ILE A 163 5.01 0.44 -3.83
CA ILE A 163 3.73 0.46 -4.55
C ILE A 163 3.88 -0.36 -5.83
N PHE A 164 3.02 -1.36 -5.99
CA PHE A 164 2.99 -2.21 -7.18
C PHE A 164 1.63 -2.10 -7.85
N VAL A 165 1.64 -2.29 -9.18
CA VAL A 165 0.43 -2.35 -10.01
C VAL A 165 0.40 -3.71 -10.71
N ALA A 166 -0.76 -4.36 -10.72
CA ALA A 166 -0.95 -5.62 -11.44
C ALA A 166 -0.74 -5.42 -12.95
N GLU A 167 -0.11 -6.38 -13.62
CA GLU A 167 0.21 -6.29 -15.05
C GLU A 167 -1.03 -6.05 -15.93
N SER A 168 -2.22 -6.49 -15.51
CA SER A 168 -3.49 -6.23 -16.20
C SER A 168 -3.85 -4.75 -16.27
N PHE A 169 -3.42 -3.94 -15.30
CA PHE A 169 -3.68 -2.49 -15.22
C PHE A 169 -2.50 -1.63 -15.69
N ARG A 170 -1.41 -2.27 -16.10
CA ARG A 170 -0.18 -1.58 -16.52
C ARG A 170 -0.44 -0.49 -17.58
N HIS A 171 -1.27 -0.79 -18.56
CA HIS A 171 -1.54 0.12 -19.69
C HIS A 171 -2.20 1.45 -19.27
N LEU A 172 -2.77 1.54 -18.06
CA LEU A 172 -3.42 2.75 -17.54
C LEU A 172 -2.43 3.74 -16.92
N VAL A 173 -1.30 3.25 -16.40
CA VAL A 173 -0.44 4.06 -15.51
C VAL A 173 1.05 4.06 -15.88
N PHE A 174 1.53 3.09 -16.66
CA PHE A 174 2.93 3.06 -17.08
C PHE A 174 3.10 3.69 -18.46
N THR A 175 3.88 4.76 -18.51
CA THR A 175 4.31 5.36 -19.77
C THR A 175 5.52 4.58 -20.31
N PRO A 176 5.59 4.25 -21.61
CA PRO A 176 6.80 3.73 -22.21
C PRO A 176 7.96 4.72 -22.01
N TRP A 177 9.13 4.19 -21.69
CA TRP A 177 10.30 5.03 -21.51
C TRP A 177 10.61 5.78 -22.81
N SER A 178 10.80 7.09 -22.70
CA SER A 178 11.32 7.93 -23.77
C SER A 178 12.18 9.04 -23.15
N LEU A 179 13.12 9.57 -23.91
CA LEU A 179 13.96 10.67 -23.44
C LEU A 179 13.14 11.93 -23.11
N GLU A 180 12.02 12.15 -23.80
CA GLU A 180 11.11 13.27 -23.58
C GLU A 180 10.29 13.14 -22.29
N SER A 181 10.01 11.89 -21.85
CA SER A 181 9.26 11.63 -20.62
C SER A 181 10.16 11.48 -19.40
N TYR A 182 11.49 11.56 -19.58
CA TYR A 182 12.45 11.40 -18.50
C TYR A 182 12.48 12.66 -17.63
N GLN A 183 12.24 12.52 -16.35
CA GLN A 183 12.29 13.59 -15.35
C GLN A 183 13.27 13.24 -14.25
N HIS A 184 14.15 14.17 -13.91
CA HIS A 184 14.96 14.09 -12.70
C HIS A 184 14.21 14.77 -11.55
N PHE A 185 14.23 14.16 -10.39
CA PHE A 185 13.95 14.87 -9.15
C PHE A 185 15.25 15.52 -8.67
N GLU A 186 15.33 16.84 -8.75
CA GLU A 186 16.43 17.66 -8.20
C GLU A 186 16.09 18.13 -6.79
#